data_e673c6719b17f53873746601d5644b25
#
_entry.id   e673c6719b17f53873746601d5644b25
#
_cell.length_a   1.000
_cell.length_b   1.000
_cell.length_c   1.000
_cell.angle_alpha   90.00
_cell.angle_beta   90.00
_cell.angle_gamma   90.00
#
_symmetry.space_group_name_H-M   'P 1'
#
loop_
_entity.id
_entity.type
_entity.pdbx_description
1 polymer ?
#
loop_
_entity_poly.entity_id
_entity_poly.type
_entity_poly.pdbx_seq_one_letter_code
_entity_poly.pdbx_strand_id
1 'polypeptide(L)'
;MSVTIYDVAREAGVSMATVSRVINGSANVKPSTRKKVLRVIEELGYRPNAVARGLASKKTTTIGVILPDISSIFFAELARGIEDIAAMYHYNIILSSSDQNLDKEIKLINNLMEKQVDGLLFLGSSVGEEHRRLFQNALPVVLVATEDTQGELPSVGIDITRAAYEAVQYFLTAGHTRIGFLTESLQSNLGKRRFAGYSEALKAWGLTVDETLVMEIHPFYERALKATKTLLSLPEPPTAIFAANDEVAIGAIHAIQDAGRRVPEDIEVIGFDNTRLSQMVRPMLTSVVQPLYDIGAVAMRLLTKLIQQEEVGMKTVILPHRLEFRQSTRLPESKQEEDALTKEG
;
A
#
# COMPACT_ATOMS: atom_id res chain seq x y z
N MET A 1 -18.40 38.59 10.79
CA MET A 1 -17.59 38.59 9.55
C MET A 1 -16.26 37.92 9.86
N SER A 2 -15.71 37.11 8.97
CA SER A 2 -14.40 36.52 9.18
C SER A 2 -13.30 37.57 8.98
N VAL A 3 -12.32 37.60 9.90
CA VAL A 3 -11.15 38.46 9.77
C VAL A 3 -10.36 38.11 8.51
N THR A 4 -9.95 39.16 7.77
CA THR A 4 -9.25 39.00 6.48
C THR A 4 -7.80 39.47 6.58
N ILE A 5 -6.97 39.16 5.58
CA ILE A 5 -5.59 39.66 5.50
C ILE A 5 -5.55 41.22 5.42
N TYR A 6 -6.61 41.83 4.89
CA TYR A 6 -6.77 43.28 4.84
C TYR A 6 -6.89 43.91 6.24
N ASP A 7 -7.64 43.23 7.13
CA ASP A 7 -7.82 43.69 8.49
C ASP A 7 -6.52 43.64 9.29
N VAL A 8 -5.75 42.54 9.12
CA VAL A 8 -4.42 42.41 9.71
C VAL A 8 -3.46 43.48 9.18
N ALA A 9 -3.46 43.69 7.86
CA ALA A 9 -2.60 44.71 7.23
C ALA A 9 -2.89 46.12 7.76
N ARG A 10 -4.17 46.47 7.85
CA ARG A 10 -4.65 47.76 8.39
C ARG A 10 -4.24 47.95 9.85
N GLU A 11 -4.49 46.97 10.71
CA GLU A 11 -4.20 47.06 12.14
C GLU A 11 -2.68 47.03 12.42
N ALA A 12 -1.93 46.24 11.65
CA ALA A 12 -0.47 46.21 11.74
C ALA A 12 0.21 47.40 11.06
N GLY A 13 -0.52 48.28 10.32
CA GLY A 13 0.04 49.41 9.59
C GLY A 13 1.07 49.00 8.52
N VAL A 14 0.85 47.93 7.83
CA VAL A 14 1.75 47.41 6.78
C VAL A 14 0.95 46.98 5.53
N SER A 15 1.63 46.73 4.42
CA SER A 15 0.97 46.23 3.23
C SER A 15 0.56 44.74 3.37
N MET A 16 -0.48 44.29 2.64
CA MET A 16 -0.86 42.90 2.57
C MET A 16 0.30 41.98 2.13
N ALA A 17 1.13 42.49 1.22
CA ALA A 17 2.32 41.75 0.78
C ALA A 17 3.30 41.51 1.94
N THR A 18 3.41 42.48 2.88
CA THR A 18 4.22 42.31 4.08
C THR A 18 3.61 41.29 5.04
N VAL A 19 2.29 41.31 5.25
CA VAL A 19 1.59 40.30 6.06
C VAL A 19 1.78 38.91 5.46
N SER A 20 1.57 38.76 4.14
CA SER A 20 1.79 37.51 3.43
C SER A 20 3.23 36.98 3.59
N ARG A 21 4.24 37.86 3.46
CA ARG A 21 5.65 37.47 3.68
C ARG A 21 5.92 37.02 5.11
N VAL A 22 5.30 37.63 6.10
CA VAL A 22 5.42 37.23 7.51
C VAL A 22 4.82 35.85 7.74
N ILE A 23 3.61 35.64 7.23
CA ILE A 23 2.90 34.33 7.31
C ILE A 23 3.70 33.21 6.64
N ASN A 24 4.29 33.50 5.49
CA ASN A 24 5.08 32.52 4.70
C ASN A 24 6.54 32.41 5.17
N GLY A 25 6.91 32.98 6.32
CA GLY A 25 8.23 32.81 6.91
C GLY A 25 9.38 33.51 6.19
N SER A 26 9.10 34.42 5.22
CA SER A 26 10.12 35.07 4.39
C SER A 26 11.18 35.77 5.24
N ALA A 27 12.47 35.50 4.96
CA ALA A 27 13.60 36.14 5.65
C ALA A 27 13.69 37.66 5.42
N ASN A 28 13.08 38.14 4.35
CA ASN A 28 13.17 39.54 3.90
C ASN A 28 12.24 40.51 4.67
N VAL A 29 11.80 40.15 5.89
CA VAL A 29 10.99 41.04 6.75
C VAL A 29 11.75 41.34 8.01
N LYS A 30 11.84 42.65 8.34
CA LYS A 30 12.52 43.12 9.57
C LYS A 30 11.92 42.43 10.81
N PRO A 31 12.75 41.98 11.79
CA PRO A 31 12.26 41.28 12.98
C PRO A 31 11.18 42.04 13.76
N SER A 32 11.29 43.38 13.88
CA SER A 32 10.28 44.22 14.54
C SER A 32 8.93 44.21 13.82
N THR A 33 8.94 44.28 12.49
CA THR A 33 7.72 44.19 11.67
C THR A 33 7.08 42.82 11.77
N ARG A 34 7.88 41.75 11.75
CA ARG A 34 7.41 40.36 11.93
C ARG A 34 6.70 40.19 13.28
N LYS A 35 7.34 40.65 14.37
CA LYS A 35 6.76 40.60 15.72
C LYS A 35 5.43 41.34 15.81
N LYS A 36 5.34 42.55 15.20
CA LYS A 36 4.12 43.37 15.17
C LYS A 36 2.98 42.63 14.43
N VAL A 37 3.27 42.09 13.24
CA VAL A 37 2.25 41.40 12.43
C VAL A 37 1.77 40.11 13.11
N LEU A 38 2.66 39.31 13.69
CA LEU A 38 2.28 38.08 14.40
C LEU A 38 1.38 38.37 15.60
N ARG A 39 1.68 39.46 16.38
CA ARG A 39 0.82 39.90 17.49
C ARG A 39 -0.58 40.26 17.00
N VAL A 40 -0.70 41.03 15.92
CA VAL A 40 -2.00 41.44 15.37
C VAL A 40 -2.78 40.20 14.83
N ILE A 41 -2.09 39.24 14.22
CA ILE A 41 -2.71 37.99 13.79
C ILE A 41 -3.34 37.24 14.97
N GLU A 42 -2.63 37.19 16.10
CA GLU A 42 -3.10 36.52 17.33
C GLU A 42 -4.27 37.31 17.96
N GLU A 43 -4.14 38.62 18.10
CA GLU A 43 -5.17 39.52 18.69
C GLU A 43 -6.48 39.47 17.88
N LEU A 44 -6.42 39.46 16.56
CA LEU A 44 -7.60 39.39 15.69
C LEU A 44 -8.10 37.92 15.46
N GLY A 45 -7.37 36.90 15.91
CA GLY A 45 -7.71 35.51 15.63
C GLY A 45 -7.70 35.19 14.13
N TYR A 46 -6.88 35.89 13.35
CA TYR A 46 -6.80 35.69 11.91
C TYR A 46 -6.21 34.31 11.59
N ARG A 47 -6.94 33.55 10.79
CA ARG A 47 -6.44 32.28 10.22
C ARG A 47 -6.17 32.45 8.72
N PRO A 48 -4.92 32.24 8.27
CA PRO A 48 -4.59 32.29 6.84
C PRO A 48 -5.50 31.38 6.03
N ASN A 49 -6.13 31.93 4.99
CA ASN A 49 -6.94 31.13 4.07
C ASN A 49 -6.02 30.31 3.15
N ALA A 50 -6.04 29.00 3.28
CA ALA A 50 -5.23 28.07 2.47
C ALA A 50 -5.57 28.18 0.98
N VAL A 51 -6.84 28.42 0.62
CA VAL A 51 -7.28 28.58 -0.78
C VAL A 51 -6.66 29.83 -1.39
N ALA A 52 -6.72 30.97 -0.66
CA ALA A 52 -6.11 32.23 -1.15
C ALA A 52 -4.58 32.12 -1.28
N ARG A 53 -3.95 31.35 -0.39
CA ARG A 53 -2.50 31.07 -0.45
C ARG A 53 -2.17 30.17 -1.65
N GLY A 54 -2.94 29.12 -1.90
CA GLY A 54 -2.80 28.22 -3.03
C GLY A 54 -2.90 28.95 -4.37
N LEU A 55 -3.89 29.86 -4.49
CA LEU A 55 -4.05 30.73 -5.68
C LEU A 55 -2.82 31.61 -5.95
N ALA A 56 -2.20 32.14 -4.89
CA ALA A 56 -1.03 33.01 -5.02
C ALA A 56 0.27 32.25 -5.31
N SER A 57 0.43 31.06 -4.73
CA SER A 57 1.66 30.23 -4.86
C SER A 57 1.58 29.19 -5.98
N LYS A 58 0.40 28.95 -6.55
CA LYS A 58 0.10 27.81 -7.44
C LYS A 58 0.43 26.45 -6.80
N LYS A 59 0.46 26.37 -5.47
CA LYS A 59 0.69 25.16 -4.70
C LYS A 59 -0.33 25.08 -3.56
N THR A 60 -1.03 23.96 -3.47
CA THR A 60 -2.04 23.74 -2.43
C THR A 60 -1.47 23.04 -1.20
N THR A 61 -0.24 22.53 -1.29
CA THR A 61 0.39 21.68 -0.28
C THR A 61 -0.52 20.49 0.09
N THR A 62 -1.15 19.90 -0.93
CA THR A 62 -2.10 18.81 -0.76
C THR A 62 -1.79 17.71 -1.77
N ILE A 63 -1.76 16.46 -1.31
CA ILE A 63 -1.56 15.26 -2.12
C ILE A 63 -2.85 14.46 -2.15
N GLY A 64 -3.24 14.01 -3.34
CA GLY A 64 -4.30 13.02 -3.49
C GLY A 64 -3.76 11.61 -3.27
N VAL A 65 -4.52 10.78 -2.57
CA VAL A 65 -4.23 9.36 -2.39
C VAL A 65 -5.49 8.58 -2.74
N ILE A 66 -5.42 7.79 -3.81
CA ILE A 66 -6.52 6.90 -4.22
C ILE A 66 -6.10 5.47 -3.91
N LEU A 67 -6.93 4.77 -3.16
CA LEU A 67 -6.73 3.37 -2.80
C LEU A 67 -8.05 2.59 -2.99
N PRO A 68 -7.98 1.26 -3.15
CA PRO A 68 -9.16 0.43 -3.33
C PRO A 68 -10.14 0.48 -2.15
N ASP A 69 -9.65 0.28 -0.92
CA ASP A 69 -10.50 0.18 0.26
C ASP A 69 -9.78 0.69 1.51
N ILE A 70 -10.31 1.76 2.11
CA ILE A 70 -9.77 2.37 3.32
C ILE A 70 -9.90 1.46 4.57
N SER A 71 -10.80 0.49 4.55
CA SER A 71 -11.01 -0.43 5.67
C SER A 71 -9.96 -1.56 5.70
N SER A 72 -9.25 -1.78 4.60
CA SER A 72 -8.20 -2.78 4.51
C SER A 72 -6.97 -2.40 5.32
N ILE A 73 -6.51 -3.31 6.19
CA ILE A 73 -5.29 -3.14 7.01
C ILE A 73 -4.06 -2.95 6.12
N PHE A 74 -3.98 -3.65 4.98
CA PHE A 74 -2.92 -3.49 4.00
C PHE A 74 -2.78 -2.04 3.52
N PHE A 75 -3.89 -1.43 3.08
CA PHE A 75 -3.87 -0.05 2.61
C PHE A 75 -3.70 0.96 3.76
N ALA A 76 -4.16 0.65 4.96
CA ALA A 76 -3.96 1.50 6.13
C ALA A 76 -2.48 1.59 6.53
N GLU A 77 -1.73 0.50 6.46
CA GLU A 77 -0.29 0.48 6.75
C GLU A 77 0.52 1.23 5.68
N LEU A 78 0.17 1.09 4.40
CA LEU A 78 0.73 1.90 3.31
C LEU A 78 0.46 3.41 3.53
N ALA A 79 -0.81 3.74 3.83
CA ALA A 79 -1.23 5.12 4.06
C ALA A 79 -0.51 5.76 5.25
N ARG A 80 -0.17 4.98 6.28
CA ARG A 80 0.61 5.46 7.42
C ARG A 80 2.01 5.93 7.00
N GLY A 81 2.70 5.17 6.18
CA GLY A 81 4.01 5.57 5.64
C GLY A 81 3.92 6.82 4.76
N ILE A 82 2.85 6.93 3.95
CA ILE A 82 2.57 8.11 3.14
C ILE A 82 2.35 9.34 4.04
N GLU A 83 1.51 9.22 5.07
CA GLU A 83 1.14 10.32 5.97
C GLU A 83 2.36 10.89 6.71
N ASP A 84 3.19 10.02 7.29
CA ASP A 84 4.37 10.45 8.05
C ASP A 84 5.35 11.26 7.17
N ILE A 85 5.57 10.82 5.94
CA ILE A 85 6.43 11.54 5.01
C ILE A 85 5.75 12.81 4.47
N ALA A 86 4.46 12.78 4.19
CA ALA A 86 3.70 13.96 3.78
C ALA A 86 3.79 15.06 4.86
N ALA A 87 3.58 14.70 6.13
CA ALA A 87 3.69 15.62 7.27
C ALA A 87 5.10 16.22 7.39
N MET A 88 6.16 15.43 7.18
CA MET A 88 7.54 15.90 7.20
C MET A 88 7.82 16.96 6.12
N TYR A 89 7.20 16.82 4.96
CA TYR A 89 7.29 17.80 3.86
C TYR A 89 6.18 18.86 3.89
N HIS A 90 5.39 18.92 4.97
CA HIS A 90 4.29 19.87 5.16
C HIS A 90 3.16 19.75 4.11
N TYR A 91 2.92 18.55 3.61
CA TYR A 91 1.76 18.24 2.79
C TYR A 91 0.61 17.69 3.62
N ASN A 92 -0.61 18.06 3.25
CA ASN A 92 -1.83 17.38 3.68
C ASN A 92 -2.17 16.27 2.69
N ILE A 93 -2.88 15.24 3.12
CA ILE A 93 -3.38 14.20 2.23
C ILE A 93 -4.90 14.23 2.14
N ILE A 94 -5.43 13.98 0.94
CA ILE A 94 -6.84 13.67 0.71
C ILE A 94 -6.89 12.20 0.29
N LEU A 95 -7.48 11.38 1.15
CA LEU A 95 -7.57 9.95 0.94
C LEU A 95 -8.96 9.60 0.40
N SER A 96 -9.01 8.76 -0.66
CA SER A 96 -10.25 8.39 -1.35
C SER A 96 -10.27 6.91 -1.69
N SER A 97 -11.40 6.24 -1.42
CA SER A 97 -11.61 4.82 -1.76
C SER A 97 -12.30 4.66 -3.10
N SER A 98 -11.72 3.82 -3.97
CA SER A 98 -12.24 3.57 -5.33
C SER A 98 -13.14 2.33 -5.43
N ASP A 99 -13.13 1.45 -4.42
CA ASP A 99 -13.83 0.15 -4.42
C ASP A 99 -13.46 -0.73 -5.63
N GLN A 100 -12.24 -0.58 -6.14
CA GLN A 100 -11.74 -1.25 -7.36
C GLN A 100 -12.64 -1.01 -8.60
N ASN A 101 -13.35 0.12 -8.63
CA ASN A 101 -14.26 0.48 -9.70
C ASN A 101 -13.62 1.55 -10.60
N LEU A 102 -13.39 1.22 -11.88
CA LEU A 102 -12.74 2.11 -12.86
C LEU A 102 -13.44 3.47 -12.99
N ASP A 103 -14.78 3.48 -13.14
CA ASP A 103 -15.52 4.74 -13.27
C ASP A 103 -15.36 5.62 -12.05
N LYS A 104 -15.29 4.99 -10.86
CA LYS A 104 -15.06 5.71 -9.60
C LYS A 104 -13.62 6.22 -9.51
N GLU A 105 -12.62 5.44 -9.93
CA GLU A 105 -11.22 5.88 -10.01
C GLU A 105 -11.09 7.13 -10.88
N ILE A 106 -11.64 7.11 -12.09
CA ILE A 106 -11.62 8.25 -13.02
C ILE A 106 -12.29 9.49 -12.41
N LYS A 107 -13.45 9.33 -11.76
CA LYS A 107 -14.13 10.44 -11.06
C LYS A 107 -13.28 10.99 -9.91
N LEU A 108 -12.65 10.13 -9.13
CA LEU A 108 -11.80 10.56 -8.02
C LEU A 108 -10.56 11.30 -8.51
N ILE A 109 -9.90 10.83 -9.57
CA ILE A 109 -8.78 11.52 -10.19
C ILE A 109 -9.20 12.94 -10.62
N ASN A 110 -10.29 13.08 -11.38
CA ASN A 110 -10.79 14.37 -11.83
C ASN A 110 -11.13 15.29 -10.64
N ASN A 111 -11.82 14.79 -9.61
CA ASN A 111 -12.14 15.56 -8.40
C ASN A 111 -10.89 16.08 -7.67
N LEU A 112 -9.83 15.26 -7.59
CA LEU A 112 -8.56 15.68 -6.99
C LEU A 112 -7.85 16.74 -7.85
N MET A 113 -7.90 16.59 -9.17
CA MET A 113 -7.39 17.60 -10.11
C MET A 113 -8.14 18.93 -9.98
N GLU A 114 -9.47 18.91 -9.89
CA GLU A 114 -10.30 20.11 -9.63
C GLU A 114 -9.95 20.78 -8.29
N LYS A 115 -9.58 20.00 -7.28
CA LYS A 115 -9.07 20.50 -5.98
C LYS A 115 -7.63 21.00 -6.06
N GLN A 116 -7.00 20.92 -7.24
CA GLN A 116 -5.64 21.37 -7.51
C GLN A 116 -4.61 20.72 -6.56
N VAL A 117 -4.73 19.41 -6.31
CA VAL A 117 -3.69 18.69 -5.57
C VAL A 117 -2.35 18.80 -6.31
N ASP A 118 -1.24 18.87 -5.57
CA ASP A 118 0.09 19.06 -6.14
C ASP A 118 0.68 17.75 -6.74
N GLY A 119 0.11 16.61 -6.36
CA GLY A 119 0.49 15.29 -6.85
C GLY A 119 -0.48 14.19 -6.42
N LEU A 120 -0.33 13.00 -6.99
CA LEU A 120 -1.21 11.85 -6.77
C LEU A 120 -0.39 10.60 -6.45
N LEU A 121 -0.79 9.89 -5.40
CA LEU A 121 -0.40 8.50 -5.14
C LEU A 121 -1.58 7.59 -5.51
N PHE A 122 -1.31 6.66 -6.42
CA PHE A 122 -2.35 5.77 -6.96
C PHE A 122 -2.05 4.32 -6.56
N LEU A 123 -2.98 3.73 -5.81
CA LEU A 123 -2.91 2.36 -5.30
C LEU A 123 -3.99 1.47 -5.96
N GLY A 124 -4.34 1.73 -7.21
CA GLY A 124 -5.34 0.96 -7.95
C GLY A 124 -4.88 -0.45 -8.30
N SER A 125 -5.80 -1.26 -8.79
CA SER A 125 -5.50 -2.64 -9.18
C SER A 125 -4.70 -2.74 -10.49
N SER A 126 -4.85 -1.74 -11.39
CA SER A 126 -4.15 -1.67 -12.67
C SER A 126 -4.22 -0.26 -13.26
N VAL A 127 -3.29 0.04 -14.17
CA VAL A 127 -3.28 1.29 -14.92
C VAL A 127 -3.67 1.00 -16.37
N GLY A 128 -4.90 1.41 -16.74
CA GLY A 128 -5.39 1.34 -18.10
C GLY A 128 -5.15 2.62 -18.90
N GLU A 129 -5.60 2.63 -20.18
CA GLU A 129 -5.45 3.79 -21.07
C GLU A 129 -6.13 5.06 -20.53
N GLU A 130 -7.30 4.95 -19.89
CA GLU A 130 -8.01 6.09 -19.34
C GLU A 130 -7.23 6.75 -18.21
N HIS A 131 -6.62 5.96 -17.32
CA HIS A 131 -5.71 6.47 -16.29
C HIS A 131 -4.52 7.20 -16.93
N ARG A 132 -3.89 6.61 -17.97
CA ARG A 132 -2.73 7.22 -18.63
C ARG A 132 -3.06 8.56 -19.24
N ARG A 133 -4.21 8.69 -19.94
CA ARG A 133 -4.66 9.95 -20.51
C ARG A 133 -4.79 11.06 -19.47
N LEU A 134 -5.26 10.71 -18.27
CA LEU A 134 -5.37 11.65 -17.16
C LEU A 134 -4.01 11.98 -16.53
N PHE A 135 -3.13 10.99 -16.41
CA PHE A 135 -1.83 11.16 -15.75
C PHE A 135 -0.81 11.90 -16.62
N GLN A 136 -0.84 11.75 -17.95
CA GLN A 136 0.18 12.29 -18.86
C GLN A 136 0.34 13.81 -18.87
N ASN A 137 -0.70 14.57 -18.50
CA ASN A 137 -0.71 16.03 -18.71
C ASN A 137 -1.12 16.85 -17.49
N ALA A 138 -1.32 16.27 -16.33
CA ALA A 138 -2.02 16.99 -15.26
C ALA A 138 -1.15 17.27 -14.03
N LEU A 139 -0.52 16.26 -13.43
CA LEU A 139 0.23 16.36 -12.17
C LEU A 139 1.19 15.18 -12.03
N PRO A 140 2.23 15.31 -11.19
CA PRO A 140 3.07 14.18 -10.83
C PRO A 140 2.26 13.03 -10.20
N VAL A 141 2.49 11.80 -10.70
CA VAL A 141 1.83 10.58 -10.21
C VAL A 141 2.88 9.55 -9.85
N VAL A 142 2.69 8.84 -8.74
CA VAL A 142 3.46 7.65 -8.37
C VAL A 142 2.51 6.50 -8.07
N LEU A 143 2.78 5.35 -8.66
CA LEU A 143 2.06 4.12 -8.39
C LEU A 143 2.62 3.46 -7.12
N VAL A 144 1.74 2.99 -6.23
CA VAL A 144 2.12 2.39 -4.95
C VAL A 144 1.54 1.00 -4.86
N ALA A 145 2.39 0.00 -4.71
CA ALA A 145 2.01 -1.42 -4.77
C ALA A 145 1.17 -1.78 -6.01
N THR A 146 1.27 -0.96 -7.04
CA THR A 146 0.59 -1.05 -8.32
C THR A 146 1.65 -0.96 -9.41
N GLU A 147 1.50 -1.73 -10.47
CA GLU A 147 2.47 -1.76 -11.55
C GLU A 147 1.93 -1.09 -12.81
N ASP A 148 2.82 -0.37 -13.47
CA ASP A 148 2.61 0.05 -14.84
C ASP A 148 3.23 -0.98 -15.81
N THR A 149 2.38 -1.73 -16.50
CA THR A 149 2.81 -2.74 -17.48
C THR A 149 3.59 -2.16 -18.68
N GLN A 150 3.49 -0.84 -18.91
CA GLN A 150 4.26 -0.15 -19.95
C GLN A 150 5.56 0.45 -19.41
N GLY A 151 5.74 0.52 -18.09
CA GLY A 151 6.96 1.02 -17.44
C GLY A 151 7.19 2.53 -17.61
N GLU A 152 6.16 3.31 -17.91
CA GLU A 152 6.26 4.76 -18.13
C GLU A 152 6.12 5.57 -16.84
N LEU A 153 5.28 5.08 -15.92
CA LEU A 153 4.96 5.75 -14.67
C LEU A 153 5.89 5.31 -13.53
N PRO A 154 6.32 6.25 -12.67
CA PRO A 154 7.05 5.91 -11.46
C PRO A 154 6.23 5.01 -10.54
N SER A 155 6.87 3.97 -10.00
CA SER A 155 6.22 2.98 -9.14
C SER A 155 7.10 2.53 -7.99
N VAL A 156 6.48 2.14 -6.86
CA VAL A 156 7.14 1.57 -5.69
C VAL A 156 6.37 0.33 -5.25
N GLY A 157 7.07 -0.78 -5.06
CA GLY A 157 6.48 -2.04 -4.64
C GLY A 157 7.53 -3.11 -4.38
N ILE A 158 7.13 -4.38 -4.43
CA ILE A 158 8.02 -5.54 -4.36
C ILE A 158 7.93 -6.37 -5.64
N ASP A 159 8.85 -7.30 -5.83
CA ASP A 159 8.71 -8.33 -6.86
C ASP A 159 7.72 -9.41 -6.40
N ILE A 160 6.46 -9.27 -6.81
CA ILE A 160 5.35 -10.16 -6.44
C ILE A 160 5.57 -11.58 -7.00
N THR A 161 6.08 -11.69 -8.22
CA THR A 161 6.33 -13.00 -8.86
C THR A 161 7.38 -13.77 -8.08
N ARG A 162 8.49 -13.12 -7.76
CA ARG A 162 9.56 -13.72 -6.98
C ARG A 162 9.11 -14.09 -5.57
N ALA A 163 8.35 -13.21 -4.92
CA ALA A 163 7.81 -13.46 -3.57
C ALA A 163 6.87 -14.67 -3.53
N ALA A 164 5.97 -14.79 -4.53
CA ALA A 164 5.08 -15.94 -4.67
C ALA A 164 5.86 -17.23 -4.98
N TYR A 165 6.86 -17.14 -5.85
CA TYR A 165 7.75 -18.25 -6.13
C TYR A 165 8.42 -18.78 -4.85
N GLU A 166 8.99 -17.91 -4.04
CA GLU A 166 9.70 -18.31 -2.80
C GLU A 166 8.75 -18.91 -1.76
N ALA A 167 7.53 -18.41 -1.64
CA ALA A 167 6.52 -18.98 -0.75
C ALA A 167 6.14 -20.43 -1.16
N VAL A 168 5.93 -20.65 -2.45
CA VAL A 168 5.60 -21.98 -2.99
C VAL A 168 6.80 -22.92 -2.96
N GLN A 169 7.99 -22.41 -3.27
CA GLN A 169 9.25 -23.16 -3.18
C GLN A 169 9.47 -23.70 -1.76
N TYR A 170 9.13 -22.92 -0.73
CA TYR A 170 9.19 -23.41 0.64
C TYR A 170 8.34 -24.68 0.83
N PHE A 171 7.08 -24.68 0.39
CA PHE A 171 6.22 -25.87 0.49
C PHE A 171 6.79 -27.07 -0.25
N LEU A 172 7.32 -26.85 -1.45
CA LEU A 172 7.93 -27.90 -2.25
C LEU A 172 9.17 -28.50 -1.56
N THR A 173 10.00 -27.65 -0.95
CA THR A 173 11.17 -28.08 -0.16
C THR A 173 10.75 -28.85 1.09
N ALA A 174 9.61 -28.49 1.70
CA ALA A 174 9.03 -29.23 2.83
C ALA A 174 8.34 -30.54 2.43
N GLY A 175 8.35 -30.90 1.13
CA GLY A 175 7.81 -32.15 0.60
C GLY A 175 6.35 -32.11 0.14
N HIS A 176 5.73 -30.93 0.13
CA HIS A 176 4.37 -30.79 -0.39
C HIS A 176 4.37 -30.79 -1.92
N THR A 177 3.54 -31.62 -2.53
CA THR A 177 3.36 -31.69 -4.00
C THR A 177 1.97 -31.26 -4.45
N ARG A 178 0.99 -31.23 -3.53
CA ARG A 178 -0.37 -30.76 -3.77
C ARG A 178 -0.59 -29.48 -2.97
N ILE A 179 -0.46 -28.33 -3.64
CA ILE A 179 -0.50 -27.01 -3.03
C ILE A 179 -1.73 -26.27 -3.55
N GLY A 180 -2.70 -25.99 -2.66
CA GLY A 180 -3.85 -25.16 -2.98
C GLY A 180 -3.43 -23.70 -3.14
N PHE A 181 -4.04 -23.00 -4.09
CA PHE A 181 -3.79 -21.59 -4.31
C PHE A 181 -5.10 -20.79 -4.27
N LEU A 182 -5.24 -19.93 -3.28
CA LEU A 182 -6.37 -19.02 -3.13
C LEU A 182 -5.94 -17.63 -3.61
N THR A 183 -6.50 -17.16 -4.71
CA THR A 183 -6.06 -15.93 -5.37
C THR A 183 -7.22 -15.07 -5.83
N GLU A 184 -6.97 -13.77 -6.02
CA GLU A 184 -7.84 -12.90 -6.79
C GLU A 184 -7.88 -13.32 -8.27
N SER A 185 -8.72 -12.64 -9.06
CA SER A 185 -8.86 -12.95 -10.49
C SER A 185 -7.51 -13.03 -11.20
N LEU A 186 -7.29 -14.13 -11.91
CA LEU A 186 -6.13 -14.34 -12.78
C LEU A 186 -6.10 -13.41 -14.00
N GLN A 187 -7.14 -12.61 -14.21
CA GLN A 187 -7.14 -11.53 -15.21
C GLN A 187 -6.54 -10.23 -14.66
N SER A 188 -6.50 -10.05 -13.32
CA SER A 188 -5.84 -8.91 -12.71
C SER A 188 -4.31 -9.00 -12.83
N ASN A 189 -3.62 -7.85 -12.85
CA ASN A 189 -2.15 -7.85 -12.89
C ASN A 189 -1.55 -8.57 -11.68
N LEU A 190 -2.11 -8.35 -10.51
CA LEU A 190 -1.61 -8.94 -9.26
C LEU A 190 -1.81 -10.45 -9.23
N GLY A 191 -3.02 -10.93 -9.62
CA GLY A 191 -3.31 -12.35 -9.73
C GLY A 191 -2.42 -13.07 -10.74
N LYS A 192 -2.20 -12.45 -11.93
CA LYS A 192 -1.26 -12.98 -12.94
C LYS A 192 0.16 -13.16 -12.40
N ARG A 193 0.67 -12.19 -11.65
CA ARG A 193 2.03 -12.23 -11.12
C ARG A 193 2.18 -13.26 -10.01
N ARG A 194 1.21 -13.35 -9.08
CA ARG A 194 1.21 -14.40 -8.06
C ARG A 194 1.11 -15.77 -8.68
N PHE A 195 0.24 -15.93 -9.68
CA PHE A 195 0.09 -17.20 -10.41
C PHE A 195 1.35 -17.57 -11.20
N ALA A 196 2.04 -16.60 -11.78
CA ALA A 196 3.32 -16.84 -12.45
C ALA A 196 4.34 -17.43 -11.46
N GLY A 197 4.52 -16.80 -10.29
CA GLY A 197 5.42 -17.31 -9.24
C GLY A 197 5.02 -18.72 -8.76
N TYR A 198 3.72 -18.95 -8.53
CA TYR A 198 3.19 -20.25 -8.15
C TYR A 198 3.49 -21.32 -9.22
N SER A 199 3.19 -21.04 -10.48
CA SER A 199 3.39 -21.98 -11.57
C SER A 199 4.86 -22.24 -11.90
N GLU A 200 5.71 -21.21 -11.82
CA GLU A 200 7.16 -21.30 -12.01
C GLU A 200 7.81 -22.17 -10.94
N ALA A 201 7.39 -22.03 -9.67
CA ALA A 201 7.89 -22.87 -8.59
C ALA A 201 7.54 -24.34 -8.79
N LEU A 202 6.28 -24.66 -9.12
CA LEU A 202 5.85 -26.03 -9.44
C LEU A 202 6.65 -26.59 -10.60
N LYS A 203 6.79 -25.85 -11.69
CA LYS A 203 7.56 -26.26 -12.88
C LYS A 203 9.02 -26.52 -12.56
N ALA A 204 9.65 -25.73 -11.73
CA ALA A 204 11.03 -25.91 -11.30
C ALA A 204 11.25 -27.26 -10.56
N TRP A 205 10.19 -27.80 -9.96
CA TRP A 205 10.17 -29.12 -9.28
C TRP A 205 9.62 -30.25 -10.16
N GLY A 206 9.42 -30.00 -11.46
CA GLY A 206 8.90 -31.01 -12.40
C GLY A 206 7.40 -31.29 -12.23
N LEU A 207 6.68 -30.43 -11.53
CA LEU A 207 5.24 -30.55 -11.33
C LEU A 207 4.46 -29.66 -12.31
N THR A 208 3.24 -30.08 -12.63
CA THR A 208 2.29 -29.28 -13.42
C THR A 208 1.25 -28.65 -12.51
N VAL A 209 0.72 -27.51 -12.93
CA VAL A 209 -0.40 -26.89 -12.24
C VAL A 209 -1.62 -27.80 -12.34
N ASP A 210 -2.21 -28.15 -11.21
CA ASP A 210 -3.52 -28.78 -11.11
C ASP A 210 -4.58 -27.66 -10.93
N GLU A 211 -5.35 -27.40 -11.99
CA GLU A 211 -6.35 -26.34 -11.99
C GLU A 211 -7.41 -26.51 -10.90
N THR A 212 -7.66 -27.73 -10.42
CA THR A 212 -8.60 -28.00 -9.33
C THR A 212 -8.13 -27.46 -7.99
N LEU A 213 -6.84 -27.16 -7.85
CA LEU A 213 -6.22 -26.58 -6.66
C LEU A 213 -6.16 -25.05 -6.72
N VAL A 214 -6.50 -24.42 -7.85
CA VAL A 214 -6.49 -22.97 -8.03
C VAL A 214 -7.89 -22.41 -7.88
N MET A 215 -8.10 -21.57 -6.88
CA MET A 215 -9.39 -20.98 -6.55
C MET A 215 -9.35 -19.47 -6.72
N GLU A 216 -9.98 -18.97 -7.80
CA GLU A 216 -10.20 -17.53 -7.97
C GLU A 216 -11.34 -17.07 -7.09
N ILE A 217 -11.05 -16.12 -6.19
CA ILE A 217 -12.01 -15.58 -5.23
C ILE A 217 -11.88 -14.06 -5.12
N HIS A 218 -12.92 -13.37 -4.66
CA HIS A 218 -12.70 -12.07 -4.05
C HIS A 218 -11.88 -12.26 -2.77
N PRO A 219 -10.74 -11.55 -2.59
CA PRO A 219 -9.75 -11.85 -1.55
C PRO A 219 -10.19 -11.38 -0.15
N PHE A 220 -11.36 -11.85 0.30
CA PHE A 220 -11.95 -11.61 1.62
C PHE A 220 -12.13 -12.92 2.37
N TYR A 221 -12.18 -12.81 3.70
CA TYR A 221 -12.28 -13.91 4.65
C TYR A 221 -13.36 -14.93 4.31
N GLU A 222 -14.62 -14.50 4.09
CA GLU A 222 -15.77 -15.40 3.88
C GLU A 222 -15.64 -16.20 2.57
N ARG A 223 -15.05 -15.59 1.56
CA ARG A 223 -14.79 -16.26 0.27
C ARG A 223 -13.70 -17.30 0.39
N ALA A 224 -12.64 -16.97 1.13
CA ALA A 224 -11.56 -17.91 1.43
C ALA A 224 -12.03 -19.11 2.22
N LEU A 225 -12.84 -18.90 3.25
CA LEU A 225 -13.44 -19.96 4.06
C LEU A 225 -14.25 -20.93 3.19
N LYS A 226 -15.09 -20.41 2.28
CA LYS A 226 -15.88 -21.25 1.37
C LYS A 226 -15.00 -21.99 0.36
N ALA A 227 -14.05 -21.33 -0.26
CA ALA A 227 -13.17 -21.92 -1.24
C ALA A 227 -12.29 -23.02 -0.63
N THR A 228 -11.80 -22.80 0.58
CA THR A 228 -11.03 -23.83 1.31
C THR A 228 -11.87 -25.06 1.61
N LYS A 229 -13.13 -24.92 2.04
CA LYS A 229 -14.03 -26.07 2.21
C LYS A 229 -14.19 -26.88 0.92
N THR A 230 -14.22 -26.21 -0.24
CA THR A 230 -14.24 -26.88 -1.54
C THR A 230 -12.93 -27.66 -1.79
N LEU A 231 -11.77 -27.06 -1.54
CA LEU A 231 -10.47 -27.73 -1.66
C LEU A 231 -10.37 -28.96 -0.73
N LEU A 232 -10.87 -28.85 0.48
CA LEU A 232 -10.87 -29.94 1.47
C LEU A 232 -11.81 -31.11 1.09
N SER A 233 -12.77 -30.87 0.21
CA SER A 233 -13.75 -31.88 -0.27
C SER A 233 -13.25 -32.62 -1.51
N LEU A 234 -12.11 -32.27 -2.07
CA LEU A 234 -11.51 -33.00 -3.19
C LEU A 234 -11.14 -34.43 -2.78
N PRO A 235 -11.17 -35.40 -3.70
CA PRO A 235 -10.73 -36.78 -3.42
C PRO A 235 -9.32 -36.84 -2.83
N GLU A 236 -8.44 -35.96 -3.33
CA GLU A 236 -7.09 -35.75 -2.85
C GLU A 236 -6.92 -34.28 -2.51
N PRO A 237 -7.21 -33.87 -1.28
CA PRO A 237 -7.13 -32.48 -0.87
C PRO A 237 -5.66 -31.99 -0.82
N PRO A 238 -5.42 -30.68 -0.91
CA PRO A 238 -4.08 -30.13 -0.77
C PRO A 238 -3.53 -30.33 0.65
N THR A 239 -2.21 -30.48 0.75
CA THR A 239 -1.49 -30.58 2.03
C THR A 239 -0.84 -29.26 2.45
N ALA A 240 -0.88 -28.27 1.55
CA ALA A 240 -0.46 -26.89 1.82
C ALA A 240 -1.35 -25.92 1.05
N ILE A 241 -1.53 -24.70 1.55
CA ILE A 241 -2.30 -23.64 0.91
C ILE A 241 -1.48 -22.36 0.88
N PHE A 242 -1.28 -21.81 -0.32
CA PHE A 242 -0.78 -20.48 -0.55
C PHE A 242 -1.95 -19.52 -0.76
N ALA A 243 -2.03 -18.47 0.04
CA ALA A 243 -3.11 -17.49 0.03
C ALA A 243 -2.64 -16.12 -0.45
N ALA A 244 -3.47 -15.45 -1.24
CA ALA A 244 -3.17 -14.17 -1.86
C ALA A 244 -2.88 -13.03 -0.85
N ASN A 245 -3.44 -13.11 0.36
CA ASN A 245 -3.18 -12.18 1.46
C ASN A 245 -3.44 -12.84 2.83
N ASP A 246 -3.14 -12.13 3.90
CA ASP A 246 -3.30 -12.67 5.27
C ASP A 246 -4.77 -12.92 5.63
N GLU A 247 -5.70 -12.09 5.19
CA GLU A 247 -7.14 -12.27 5.46
C GLU A 247 -7.66 -13.55 4.81
N VAL A 248 -7.25 -13.82 3.57
CA VAL A 248 -7.55 -15.06 2.84
C VAL A 248 -6.93 -16.27 3.55
N ALA A 249 -5.68 -16.13 4.02
CA ALA A 249 -4.99 -17.18 4.77
C ALA A 249 -5.71 -17.52 6.08
N ILE A 250 -6.21 -16.52 6.79
CA ILE A 250 -7.00 -16.71 8.03
C ILE A 250 -8.30 -17.45 7.74
N GLY A 251 -8.99 -17.08 6.66
CA GLY A 251 -10.18 -17.82 6.21
C GLY A 251 -9.86 -19.29 5.89
N ALA A 252 -8.70 -19.56 5.29
CA ALA A 252 -8.23 -20.92 5.04
C ALA A 252 -7.96 -21.68 6.35
N ILE A 253 -7.22 -21.07 7.30
CA ILE A 253 -6.92 -21.68 8.61
C ILE A 253 -8.22 -22.07 9.34
N HIS A 254 -9.17 -21.15 9.42
CA HIS A 254 -10.43 -21.42 10.10
C HIS A 254 -11.26 -22.52 9.41
N ALA A 255 -11.29 -22.57 8.06
CA ALA A 255 -11.96 -23.63 7.33
C ALA A 255 -11.32 -25.01 7.56
N ILE A 256 -9.98 -25.06 7.68
CA ILE A 256 -9.23 -26.29 7.99
C ILE A 256 -9.58 -26.75 9.40
N GLN A 257 -9.58 -25.85 10.39
CA GLN A 257 -9.93 -26.14 11.79
C GLN A 257 -11.39 -26.55 11.94
N ASP A 258 -12.32 -25.88 11.25
CA ASP A 258 -13.75 -26.23 11.22
C ASP A 258 -13.98 -27.66 10.66
N ALA A 259 -13.10 -28.12 9.76
CA ALA A 259 -13.11 -29.48 9.21
C ALA A 259 -12.43 -30.52 10.14
N GLY A 260 -12.04 -30.12 11.36
CA GLY A 260 -11.38 -31.00 12.34
C GLY A 260 -9.91 -31.32 12.00
N ARG A 261 -9.29 -30.58 11.08
CA ARG A 261 -7.89 -30.73 10.70
C ARG A 261 -7.03 -29.69 11.40
N ARG A 262 -5.74 -29.95 11.54
CA ARG A 262 -4.78 -29.10 12.25
C ARG A 262 -3.89 -28.35 11.29
N VAL A 263 -3.53 -27.14 11.70
CA VAL A 263 -2.53 -26.30 11.04
C VAL A 263 -1.40 -26.12 12.05
N PRO A 264 -0.17 -26.47 11.73
CA PRO A 264 0.37 -26.88 10.44
C PRO A 264 0.40 -28.41 10.19
N GLU A 265 0.00 -29.27 11.16
CA GLU A 265 0.31 -30.70 11.17
C GLU A 265 -0.32 -31.45 9.98
N ASP A 266 -1.57 -31.13 9.64
CA ASP A 266 -2.31 -31.77 8.56
C ASP A 266 -2.25 -30.94 7.26
N ILE A 267 -2.28 -29.59 7.37
CA ILE A 267 -2.21 -28.68 6.23
C ILE A 267 -1.42 -27.44 6.65
N GLU A 268 -0.39 -27.09 5.89
CA GLU A 268 0.38 -25.84 6.09
C GLU A 268 -0.26 -24.67 5.33
N VAL A 269 -0.17 -23.46 5.88
CA VAL A 269 -0.74 -22.25 5.28
C VAL A 269 0.29 -21.12 5.27
N ILE A 270 0.49 -20.52 4.09
CA ILE A 270 1.27 -19.28 3.93
C ILE A 270 0.35 -18.19 3.38
N GLY A 271 0.38 -17.02 4.05
CA GLY A 271 -0.26 -15.80 3.61
C GLY A 271 0.68 -14.86 2.87
N PHE A 272 0.18 -13.67 2.63
CA PHE A 272 0.91 -12.60 1.95
C PHE A 272 0.57 -11.26 2.62
N ASP A 273 1.51 -10.31 2.62
CA ASP A 273 1.48 -8.95 3.17
C ASP A 273 2.12 -8.81 4.54
N ASN A 274 2.02 -9.81 5.42
CA ASN A 274 2.48 -9.78 6.82
C ASN A 274 1.89 -8.60 7.60
N THR A 275 0.61 -8.36 7.43
CA THR A 275 -0.14 -7.40 8.24
C THR A 275 -0.21 -7.87 9.69
N ARG A 276 -0.63 -6.99 10.61
CA ARG A 276 -0.79 -7.38 12.02
C ARG A 276 -1.75 -8.56 12.24
N LEU A 277 -2.63 -8.86 11.28
CA LEU A 277 -3.51 -10.03 11.34
C LEU A 277 -2.74 -11.34 11.44
N SER A 278 -1.58 -11.44 10.78
CA SER A 278 -0.73 -12.62 10.77
C SER A 278 -0.25 -13.03 12.18
N GLN A 279 -0.15 -12.08 13.10
CA GLN A 279 0.25 -12.31 14.49
C GLN A 279 -0.95 -12.51 15.44
N MET A 280 -2.14 -12.11 15.00
CA MET A 280 -3.36 -12.16 15.84
C MET A 280 -4.10 -13.49 15.71
N VAL A 281 -4.01 -14.16 14.57
CA VAL A 281 -4.62 -15.49 14.33
C VAL A 281 -3.90 -16.60 15.12
N ARG A 282 -4.58 -17.72 15.36
CA ARG A 282 -4.00 -18.93 15.96
C ARG A 282 -4.31 -20.15 15.07
N PRO A 283 -3.24 -20.88 14.67
CA PRO A 283 -1.81 -20.59 14.85
C PRO A 283 -1.40 -19.28 14.18
N MET A 284 -0.32 -18.63 14.66
CA MET A 284 0.21 -17.43 14.03
C MET A 284 0.64 -17.73 12.59
N LEU A 285 0.29 -16.84 11.67
CA LEU A 285 0.43 -17.06 10.24
C LEU A 285 1.86 -16.78 9.73
N THR A 286 2.46 -17.76 9.08
CA THR A 286 3.62 -17.57 8.20
C THR A 286 3.17 -16.76 6.98
N SER A 287 3.88 -15.69 6.67
CA SER A 287 3.45 -14.77 5.61
C SER A 287 4.64 -14.16 4.87
N VAL A 288 4.43 -13.86 3.60
CA VAL A 288 5.36 -13.04 2.82
C VAL A 288 5.30 -11.60 3.33
N VAL A 289 6.42 -11.10 3.79
CA VAL A 289 6.55 -9.72 4.29
C VAL A 289 6.69 -8.77 3.12
N GLN A 290 5.73 -7.87 2.98
CA GLN A 290 5.89 -6.64 2.23
C GLN A 290 6.21 -5.52 3.23
N PRO A 291 7.24 -4.69 3.00
CA PRO A 291 7.54 -3.55 3.87
C PRO A 291 6.56 -2.40 3.60
N LEU A 292 5.29 -2.57 3.98
CA LEU A 292 4.16 -1.71 3.60
C LEU A 292 4.39 -0.24 3.98
N TYR A 293 4.83 0.00 5.21
CA TYR A 293 5.18 1.35 5.66
C TYR A 293 6.26 1.99 4.77
N ASP A 294 7.34 1.25 4.49
CA ASP A 294 8.45 1.75 3.67
C ASP A 294 8.03 1.98 2.21
N ILE A 295 7.16 1.11 1.66
CA ILE A 295 6.59 1.30 0.31
C ILE A 295 5.84 2.64 0.26
N GLY A 296 4.97 2.92 1.23
CA GLY A 296 4.25 4.19 1.32
C GLY A 296 5.19 5.39 1.50
N ALA A 297 6.16 5.27 2.40
CA ALA A 297 7.13 6.32 2.69
C ALA A 297 8.03 6.66 1.48
N VAL A 298 8.53 5.63 0.79
CA VAL A 298 9.37 5.80 -0.42
C VAL A 298 8.55 6.40 -1.56
N ALA A 299 7.30 5.95 -1.74
CA ALA A 299 6.41 6.49 -2.76
C ALA A 299 6.13 8.00 -2.54
N MET A 300 5.86 8.42 -1.30
CA MET A 300 5.65 9.83 -0.99
C MET A 300 6.92 10.67 -1.20
N ARG A 301 8.09 10.15 -0.83
CA ARG A 301 9.38 10.83 -1.12
C ARG A 301 9.62 10.96 -2.62
N LEU A 302 9.34 9.91 -3.38
CA LEU A 302 9.47 9.92 -4.84
C LEU A 302 8.53 10.98 -5.45
N LEU A 303 7.26 11.02 -5.00
CA LEU A 303 6.30 12.02 -5.44
C LEU A 303 6.77 13.45 -5.11
N THR A 304 7.31 13.66 -3.91
CA THR A 304 7.83 14.98 -3.50
C THR A 304 8.95 15.46 -4.43
N LYS A 305 9.88 14.58 -4.81
CA LYS A 305 10.94 14.90 -5.77
C LYS A 305 10.37 15.31 -7.13
N LEU A 306 9.37 14.57 -7.63
CA LEU A 306 8.71 14.89 -8.89
C LEU A 306 8.01 16.26 -8.85
N ILE A 307 7.33 16.59 -7.74
CA ILE A 307 6.69 17.90 -7.53
C ILE A 307 7.74 19.03 -7.50
N GLN A 308 8.93 18.75 -6.98
CA GLN A 308 10.06 19.70 -6.92
C GLN A 308 10.86 19.75 -8.22
N GLN A 309 10.50 18.94 -9.22
CA GLN A 309 11.19 18.81 -10.51
C GLN A 309 12.65 18.36 -10.36
N GLU A 310 12.94 17.58 -9.32
CA GLU A 310 14.24 16.96 -9.14
C GLU A 310 14.40 15.76 -10.08
N GLU A 311 15.63 15.50 -10.51
CA GLU A 311 15.93 14.29 -11.28
C GLU A 311 15.69 13.03 -10.44
N VAL A 312 14.90 12.11 -11.00
CA VAL A 312 14.63 10.82 -10.40
C VAL A 312 15.40 9.74 -11.17
N GLY A 313 16.41 9.17 -10.54
CA GLY A 313 17.32 8.21 -11.19
C GLY A 313 16.66 6.88 -11.58
N MET A 314 15.68 6.39 -10.81
CA MET A 314 14.90 5.18 -11.10
C MET A 314 13.42 5.48 -11.06
N LYS A 315 12.70 5.10 -12.12
CA LYS A 315 11.24 5.22 -12.17
C LYS A 315 10.56 4.12 -11.35
N THR A 316 11.12 2.92 -11.34
CA THR A 316 10.59 1.78 -10.58
C THR A 316 11.51 1.46 -9.40
N VAL A 317 10.96 1.46 -8.19
CA VAL A 317 11.65 1.12 -6.96
C VAL A 317 11.07 -0.19 -6.41
N ILE A 318 11.89 -1.24 -6.44
CA ILE A 318 11.55 -2.56 -5.88
C ILE A 318 12.20 -2.69 -4.52
N LEU A 319 11.38 -2.77 -3.47
CA LEU A 319 11.85 -3.01 -2.11
C LEU A 319 12.01 -4.52 -1.84
N PRO A 320 12.91 -4.91 -0.92
CA PRO A 320 13.09 -6.31 -0.60
C PRO A 320 11.86 -6.88 0.12
N HIS A 321 11.54 -8.13 -0.18
CA HIS A 321 10.58 -8.95 0.55
C HIS A 321 11.31 -10.09 1.27
N ARG A 322 10.63 -10.77 2.19
CA ARG A 322 11.09 -12.00 2.84
C ARG A 322 9.91 -12.85 3.29
N LEU A 323 10.16 -14.11 3.59
CA LEU A 323 9.19 -14.98 4.24
C LEU A 323 9.42 -14.95 5.77
N GLU A 324 8.38 -14.59 6.51
CA GLU A 324 8.37 -14.59 7.97
C GLU A 324 7.69 -15.86 8.47
N PHE A 325 8.49 -16.77 9.01
CA PHE A 325 8.00 -18.06 9.50
C PHE A 325 7.35 -17.92 10.88
N ARG A 326 6.19 -18.56 11.02
CA ARG A 326 5.41 -18.66 12.26
C ARG A 326 4.81 -20.07 12.41
N GLN A 327 3.70 -20.17 13.13
CA GLN A 327 3.10 -21.44 13.55
C GLN A 327 2.23 -22.12 12.47
N SER A 328 1.87 -21.45 11.39
CA SER A 328 1.02 -22.03 10.33
C SER A 328 1.80 -22.88 9.31
N THR A 329 3.12 -22.94 9.46
CA THR A 329 4.02 -23.84 8.75
C THR A 329 4.99 -24.50 9.74
N ARG A 330 5.59 -25.63 9.35
CA ARG A 330 6.74 -26.19 10.06
C ARG A 330 7.92 -25.25 9.87
N LEU A 331 8.80 -25.15 10.87
CA LEU A 331 10.01 -24.36 10.71
C LEU A 331 11.02 -25.10 9.81
N PRO A 332 11.70 -24.39 8.90
CA PRO A 332 12.84 -24.95 8.17
C PRO A 332 13.91 -25.47 9.15
N GLU A 333 14.61 -26.57 8.79
CA GLU A 333 15.65 -27.17 9.65
C GLU A 333 16.70 -26.15 10.11
N SER A 334 17.12 -25.24 9.23
CA SER A 334 18.07 -24.18 9.57
C SER A 334 17.57 -23.20 10.65
N LYS A 335 16.26 -22.97 10.76
CA LYS A 335 15.66 -22.11 11.80
C LYS A 335 15.35 -22.88 13.08
N GLN A 336 15.17 -24.19 13.00
CA GLN A 336 15.03 -25.04 14.20
C GLN A 336 16.31 -25.06 15.02
N GLU A 337 17.48 -25.04 14.37
CA GLU A 337 18.77 -24.96 15.04
C GLU A 337 19.01 -23.59 15.71
N GLU A 338 18.62 -22.49 15.06
CA GLU A 338 18.72 -21.14 15.66
C GLU A 338 17.81 -20.96 16.89
N ASP A 339 16.57 -21.46 16.81
CA ASP A 339 15.61 -21.42 17.92
C ASP A 339 16.02 -22.33 19.11
N ALA A 340 16.70 -23.43 18.83
CA ALA A 340 17.23 -24.32 19.88
C ALA A 340 18.39 -23.65 20.65
N LEU A 341 19.29 -22.97 19.96
CA LEU A 341 20.41 -22.25 20.53
C LEU A 341 19.98 -21.01 21.37
N THR A 342 18.87 -20.37 21.00
CA THR A 342 18.33 -19.21 21.73
C THR A 342 17.56 -19.59 23.02
N LYS A 343 17.14 -20.84 23.17
CA LYS A 343 16.43 -21.33 24.38
C LYS A 343 17.35 -21.91 25.45
N GLU A 344 18.62 -22.13 25.12
CA GLU A 344 19.63 -22.64 26.06
C GLU A 344 20.54 -21.54 26.67
N GLY A 345 20.36 -20.27 26.33
CA GLY A 345 21.05 -19.09 26.87
C GLY A 345 20.12 -18.19 27.67
#